data_77f33a69d4a90a652b2b95e3d2c38399
#
_entry.id   77f33a69d4a90a652b2b95e3d2c38399
#
_cell.length_a   1.000
_cell.length_b   1.000
_cell.length_c   1.000
_cell.angle_alpha   90.00
_cell.angle_beta   90.00
_cell.angle_gamma   90.00
#
_symmetry.space_group_name_H-M   'P 1'
#
loop_
_entity.id
_entity.type
_entity.pdbx_description
1 polymer ?
#
loop_
_entity_poly.entity_id
_entity_poly.type
_entity_poly.pdbx_seq_one_letter_code
_entity_poly.pdbx_strand_id
1 'polypeptide(L)'
;KISTIPLFNVLHLKRKKYQFIKLVYRTNICRRGETMSVKKMLFMVSTIIVLTSRFWGINTSLSMRYFIMAIWDLYFMLSYFSYREKTYKKYVIKNNFWLTIMPFVIFSIYTLIIWGIGSNAEFENFIKLCSTLLYLILAYGYACTAFYLFKAEGIDFIFWSGVISYMSGSVFYLIVSYGLNGLISYIKSLITGETNTANFAMEVHDLTFAMGFFFLYYVFFENKNTKKHKIKIIVSLILIFMGLKRIELLALSGAILVYYVLLKWGKKIQIRALVCTICATVISLVFIYIIDTGILALLMSNLGITDDGARLSFYLYSSKFYELGLGYVGTGWTWFSKYFFNLYLSHFRLNGGRIAASLHSDILTIYIEVGCIVFIIWMFWLFFVKPIRLTKKFGLKTGECVLLLTIYMFILYLTDNTLTYPDTQMIFLLVPMIVSWVDNQQRISE
;
A
#
# COMPACT_ATOMS: atom_id res chain seq x y z
N LYS A 1 21.97 -43.01 42.29
CA LYS A 1 20.99 -43.64 41.37
C LYS A 1 20.21 -42.50 40.73
N ILE A 2 20.59 -42.13 39.50
CA ILE A 2 19.88 -41.15 38.66
C ILE A 2 18.93 -41.99 37.79
N SER A 3 17.65 -41.81 37.97
CA SER A 3 16.60 -42.49 37.18
C SER A 3 16.50 -41.84 35.80
N THR A 4 16.92 -42.56 34.78
CA THR A 4 16.70 -42.21 33.37
C THR A 4 15.22 -42.32 33.03
N ILE A 5 14.56 -41.17 32.86
CA ILE A 5 13.21 -41.13 32.29
C ILE A 5 13.34 -41.48 30.79
N PRO A 6 12.62 -42.48 30.29
CA PRO A 6 12.81 -42.93 28.91
C PRO A 6 12.38 -41.88 27.90
N LEU A 7 13.31 -41.48 27.06
CA LEU A 7 13.12 -40.53 25.91
C LEU A 7 12.00 -40.99 24.96
N PHE A 8 11.62 -42.26 25.02
CA PHE A 8 10.57 -42.85 24.18
C PHE A 8 9.17 -42.30 24.42
N ASN A 9 8.83 -41.88 25.65
CA ASN A 9 7.50 -41.35 25.95
C ASN A 9 7.26 -39.94 25.40
N VAL A 10 8.30 -39.14 25.27
CA VAL A 10 8.21 -37.77 24.74
C VAL A 10 7.99 -37.76 23.23
N LEU A 11 8.60 -38.70 22.52
CA LEU A 11 8.42 -38.88 21.07
C LEU A 11 7.02 -39.40 20.72
N HIS A 12 6.45 -40.28 21.54
CA HIS A 12 5.11 -40.82 21.32
C HIS A 12 4.01 -39.79 21.56
N LEU A 13 4.16 -38.90 22.55
CA LEU A 13 3.25 -37.80 22.82
C LEU A 13 3.30 -36.72 21.71
N LYS A 14 4.50 -36.44 21.21
CA LYS A 14 4.66 -35.54 20.05
C LYS A 14 3.97 -36.12 18.79
N ARG A 15 4.13 -37.42 18.52
CA ARG A 15 3.50 -38.07 17.37
C ARG A 15 1.96 -38.15 17.44
N LYS A 16 1.38 -38.38 18.64
CA LYS A 16 -0.09 -38.32 18.84
C LYS A 16 -0.63 -36.91 18.70
N LYS A 17 0.08 -35.90 19.22
CA LYS A 17 -0.30 -34.49 19.06
C LYS A 17 -0.25 -34.05 17.59
N TYR A 18 0.71 -34.58 16.82
CA TYR A 18 0.84 -34.35 15.38
C TYR A 18 -0.29 -34.99 14.57
N GLN A 19 -0.70 -36.22 14.91
CA GLN A 19 -1.80 -36.90 14.27
C GLN A 19 -3.15 -36.23 14.57
N PHE A 20 -3.35 -35.76 15.80
CA PHE A 20 -4.55 -35.03 16.18
C PHE A 20 -4.66 -33.69 15.45
N ILE A 21 -3.55 -32.95 15.32
CA ILE A 21 -3.48 -31.71 14.54
C ILE A 21 -3.75 -32.00 13.06
N LYS A 22 -3.22 -33.09 12.50
CA LYS A 22 -3.45 -33.51 11.11
C LYS A 22 -4.90 -33.94 10.86
N LEU A 23 -5.55 -34.54 11.85
CA LEU A 23 -6.96 -34.92 11.80
C LEU A 23 -7.88 -33.69 11.87
N VAL A 24 -7.62 -32.76 12.79
CA VAL A 24 -8.32 -31.47 12.90
C VAL A 24 -8.13 -30.63 11.64
N TYR A 25 -6.97 -30.69 11.00
CA TYR A 25 -6.72 -29.99 9.72
C TYR A 25 -7.48 -30.65 8.55
N ARG A 26 -7.53 -32.01 8.49
CA ARG A 26 -8.31 -32.73 7.47
C ARG A 26 -9.82 -32.53 7.61
N THR A 27 -10.35 -32.49 8.82
CA THR A 27 -11.78 -32.25 9.06
C THR A 27 -12.19 -30.79 8.73
N ASN A 28 -11.30 -29.82 8.88
CA ASN A 28 -11.55 -28.45 8.45
C ASN A 28 -11.44 -28.23 6.92
N ILE A 29 -10.74 -29.10 6.19
CA ILE A 29 -10.63 -29.04 4.72
C ILE A 29 -11.84 -29.72 4.04
N CYS A 30 -12.51 -30.67 4.71
CA CYS A 30 -13.62 -31.45 4.13
C CYS A 30 -15.02 -30.81 4.23
N ARG A 31 -15.17 -29.64 4.88
CA ARG A 31 -16.45 -28.91 4.82
C ARG A 31 -16.55 -28.05 3.56
N ARG A 32 -16.61 -28.70 2.40
CA ARG A 32 -17.12 -28.10 1.15
C ARG A 32 -18.63 -27.97 1.30
N GLY A 33 -19.13 -26.75 1.54
CA GLY A 33 -20.55 -26.45 1.63
C GLY A 33 -20.93 -25.47 2.73
N GLU A 34 -19.94 -24.78 3.38
CA GLU A 34 -20.26 -23.75 4.34
C GLU A 34 -20.92 -22.55 3.61
N THR A 35 -22.19 -22.35 3.90
CA THR A 35 -22.86 -21.06 3.63
C THR A 35 -21.98 -19.94 4.20
N MET A 36 -21.73 -18.91 3.40
CA MET A 36 -20.92 -17.77 3.82
C MET A 36 -21.51 -17.19 5.12
N SER A 37 -20.73 -17.15 6.21
CA SER A 37 -21.24 -16.63 7.48
C SER A 37 -21.68 -15.18 7.32
N VAL A 38 -22.73 -14.76 8.01
CA VAL A 38 -23.25 -13.38 7.99
C VAL A 38 -22.11 -12.37 8.23
N LYS A 39 -21.17 -12.69 9.12
CA LYS A 39 -20.00 -11.88 9.40
C LYS A 39 -19.07 -11.70 8.19
N LYS A 40 -18.82 -12.76 7.44
CA LYS A 40 -18.00 -12.72 6.21
C LYS A 40 -18.70 -11.84 5.15
N MET A 41 -20.01 -12.02 5.01
CA MET A 41 -20.81 -11.23 4.08
C MET A 41 -20.82 -9.75 4.44
N LEU A 42 -21.06 -9.41 5.71
CA LEU A 42 -21.03 -8.02 6.18
C LEU A 42 -19.66 -7.37 5.98
N PHE A 43 -18.57 -8.10 6.25
CA PHE A 43 -17.23 -7.59 6.01
C PHE A 43 -16.97 -7.34 4.52
N MET A 44 -17.37 -8.24 3.63
CA MET A 44 -17.22 -8.06 2.18
C MET A 44 -18.01 -6.86 1.68
N VAL A 45 -19.28 -6.71 2.08
CA VAL A 45 -20.12 -5.56 1.70
C VAL A 45 -19.51 -4.25 2.20
N SER A 46 -19.06 -4.23 3.46
CA SER A 46 -18.35 -3.08 4.03
C SER A 46 -17.09 -2.75 3.22
N THR A 47 -16.31 -3.78 2.84
CA THR A 47 -15.08 -3.59 2.06
C THR A 47 -15.39 -3.07 0.65
N ILE A 48 -16.47 -3.52 0.01
CA ILE A 48 -16.91 -2.96 -1.28
C ILE A 48 -17.14 -1.46 -1.13
N ILE A 49 -17.85 -1.01 -0.11
CA ILE A 49 -18.13 0.41 0.11
C ILE A 49 -16.84 1.19 0.42
N VAL A 50 -15.96 0.63 1.25
CA VAL A 50 -14.66 1.24 1.60
C VAL A 50 -13.78 1.45 0.37
N LEU A 51 -13.76 0.49 -0.56
CA LEU A 51 -12.92 0.54 -1.75
C LEU A 51 -13.59 1.28 -2.94
N THR A 52 -14.86 1.64 -2.86
CA THR A 52 -15.57 2.28 -3.98
C THR A 52 -15.56 3.80 -3.82
N SER A 53 -14.96 4.52 -4.79
CA SER A 53 -15.05 5.99 -4.88
C SER A 53 -16.34 6.46 -5.54
N ARG A 54 -16.91 5.65 -6.43
CA ARG A 54 -18.16 5.90 -7.13
C ARG A 54 -18.96 4.60 -7.20
N PHE A 55 -20.19 4.64 -6.79
CA PHE A 55 -21.08 3.48 -6.85
C PHE A 55 -22.36 3.86 -7.56
N TRP A 56 -22.63 3.27 -8.74
CA TRP A 56 -23.83 3.54 -9.55
C TRP A 56 -24.07 5.05 -9.80
N GLY A 57 -23.01 5.81 -10.07
CA GLY A 57 -23.10 7.27 -10.27
C GLY A 57 -23.14 8.08 -8.97
N ILE A 58 -23.21 7.45 -7.80
CA ILE A 58 -23.18 8.11 -6.49
C ILE A 58 -21.73 8.16 -5.99
N ASN A 59 -21.23 9.36 -5.71
CA ASN A 59 -19.91 9.51 -5.09
C ASN A 59 -19.96 9.12 -3.60
N THR A 60 -19.13 8.18 -3.19
CA THR A 60 -18.96 7.85 -1.77
C THR A 60 -18.00 8.84 -1.13
N SER A 61 -18.42 9.44 -0.01
CA SER A 61 -17.54 10.37 0.71
C SER A 61 -16.38 9.63 1.37
N LEU A 62 -15.22 10.28 1.44
CA LEU A 62 -14.07 9.77 2.15
C LEU A 62 -14.40 9.56 3.64
N SER A 63 -15.19 10.44 4.23
CA SER A 63 -15.65 10.33 5.62
C SER A 63 -16.45 9.04 5.87
N MET A 64 -17.34 8.65 4.96
CA MET A 64 -18.11 7.41 5.08
C MET A 64 -17.19 6.19 5.06
N ARG A 65 -16.18 6.16 4.21
CA ARG A 65 -15.21 5.07 4.12
C ARG A 65 -14.45 4.92 5.43
N TYR A 66 -13.91 6.01 5.98
CA TYR A 66 -13.21 5.98 7.27
C TYR A 66 -14.12 5.65 8.45
N PHE A 67 -15.38 6.07 8.42
CA PHE A 67 -16.34 5.68 9.45
C PHE A 67 -16.59 4.17 9.47
N ILE A 68 -16.75 3.54 8.31
CA ILE A 68 -16.89 2.08 8.21
C ILE A 68 -15.60 1.37 8.69
N MET A 69 -14.42 1.87 8.31
CA MET A 69 -13.15 1.33 8.82
C MET A 69 -13.11 1.42 10.35
N ALA A 70 -13.47 2.56 10.92
CA ALA A 70 -13.46 2.78 12.38
C ALA A 70 -14.37 1.80 13.14
N ILE A 71 -15.55 1.47 12.60
CA ILE A 71 -16.46 0.48 13.22
C ILE A 71 -15.79 -0.90 13.26
N TRP A 72 -15.18 -1.35 12.16
CA TRP A 72 -14.50 -2.63 12.11
C TRP A 72 -13.24 -2.66 12.97
N ASP A 73 -12.51 -1.56 13.04
CA ASP A 73 -11.31 -1.43 13.87
C ASP A 73 -11.66 -1.44 15.36
N LEU A 74 -12.75 -0.77 15.75
CA LEU A 74 -13.27 -0.86 17.11
C LEU A 74 -13.64 -2.30 17.47
N TYR A 75 -14.36 -2.99 16.58
CA TYR A 75 -14.67 -4.40 16.76
C TYR A 75 -13.41 -5.27 16.90
N PHE A 76 -12.39 -5.01 16.08
CA PHE A 76 -11.09 -5.68 16.18
C PHE A 76 -10.42 -5.40 17.51
N MET A 77 -10.32 -4.15 17.92
CA MET A 77 -9.68 -3.76 19.18
C MET A 77 -10.36 -4.43 20.38
N LEU A 78 -11.69 -4.38 20.47
CA LEU A 78 -12.45 -5.05 21.51
C LEU A 78 -12.15 -6.57 21.51
N SER A 79 -12.17 -7.21 20.35
CA SER A 79 -11.88 -8.65 20.23
C SER A 79 -10.42 -8.98 20.55
N TYR A 80 -9.48 -8.12 20.14
CA TYR A 80 -8.04 -8.31 20.35
C TYR A 80 -7.67 -8.22 21.85
N PHE A 81 -8.25 -7.27 22.59
CA PHE A 81 -7.96 -7.07 24.01
C PHE A 81 -8.76 -8.00 24.92
N SER A 82 -9.98 -8.42 24.54
CA SER A 82 -10.79 -9.37 25.33
C SER A 82 -10.15 -10.75 25.45
N TYR A 83 -9.42 -11.20 24.43
CA TYR A 83 -8.71 -12.47 24.48
C TYR A 83 -7.31 -12.30 25.09
N ARG A 84 -7.08 -12.76 26.32
CA ARG A 84 -5.78 -12.65 27.00
C ARG A 84 -4.68 -13.54 26.41
N GLU A 85 -5.03 -14.58 25.66
CA GLU A 85 -4.03 -15.49 25.10
C GLU A 85 -3.11 -14.81 24.07
N LYS A 86 -1.79 -14.99 24.27
CA LYS A 86 -0.74 -14.58 23.32
C LYS A 86 -0.72 -15.55 22.14
N THR A 87 -1.61 -15.36 21.18
CA THR A 87 -1.64 -16.19 19.99
C THR A 87 -0.59 -15.72 18.96
N TYR A 88 -0.10 -16.65 18.13
CA TYR A 88 0.80 -16.31 17.02
C TYR A 88 0.20 -15.24 16.10
N LYS A 89 -1.11 -15.27 15.91
CA LYS A 89 -1.87 -14.25 15.16
C LYS A 89 -1.64 -12.83 15.71
N LYS A 90 -1.74 -12.63 17.03
CA LYS A 90 -1.46 -11.34 17.68
C LYS A 90 0.01 -10.91 17.51
N TYR A 91 0.94 -11.87 17.53
CA TYR A 91 2.34 -11.60 17.31
C TYR A 91 2.62 -11.11 15.88
N VAL A 92 2.00 -11.73 14.86
CA VAL A 92 2.09 -11.29 13.46
C VAL A 92 1.54 -9.87 13.30
N ILE A 93 0.33 -9.60 13.81
CA ILE A 93 -0.29 -8.26 13.75
C ILE A 93 0.62 -7.22 14.40
N LYS A 94 1.00 -7.43 15.65
CA LYS A 94 1.82 -6.47 16.42
C LYS A 94 3.08 -6.08 15.66
N ASN A 95 3.83 -7.06 15.12
CA ASN A 95 5.11 -6.78 14.49
C ASN A 95 4.97 -6.09 13.13
N ASN A 96 4.02 -6.51 12.30
CA ASN A 96 3.79 -5.89 11.01
C ASN A 96 3.23 -4.47 11.17
N PHE A 97 2.24 -4.28 12.06
CA PHE A 97 1.65 -2.98 12.32
C PHE A 97 2.69 -1.96 12.81
N TRP A 98 3.43 -2.29 13.87
CA TRP A 98 4.43 -1.37 14.44
C TRP A 98 5.55 -1.03 13.46
N LEU A 99 6.06 -2.00 12.71
CA LEU A 99 7.10 -1.74 11.72
C LEU A 99 6.60 -0.90 10.53
N THR A 100 5.30 -0.85 10.30
CA THR A 100 4.70 -0.04 9.23
C THR A 100 4.34 1.36 9.70
N ILE A 101 3.75 1.51 10.90
CA ILE A 101 3.29 2.82 11.39
C ILE A 101 4.42 3.68 11.99
N MET A 102 5.51 3.07 12.48
CA MET A 102 6.56 3.75 13.23
C MET A 102 7.21 4.94 12.50
N PRO A 103 7.47 4.90 11.17
CA PRO A 103 7.98 6.08 10.46
C PRO A 103 7.05 7.30 10.58
N PHE A 104 5.74 7.09 10.51
CA PHE A 104 4.75 8.17 10.59
C PHE A 104 4.62 8.74 12.01
N VAL A 105 4.82 7.89 13.02
CA VAL A 105 4.93 8.35 14.42
C VAL A 105 6.19 9.20 14.59
N ILE A 106 7.32 8.78 14.02
CA ILE A 106 8.58 9.56 14.02
C ILE A 106 8.37 10.89 13.29
N PHE A 107 7.74 10.89 12.12
CA PHE A 107 7.40 12.11 11.39
C PHE A 107 6.55 13.05 12.23
N SER A 108 5.54 12.53 12.93
CA SER A 108 4.66 13.34 13.78
C SER A 108 5.43 13.98 14.94
N ILE A 109 6.25 13.20 15.65
CA ILE A 109 7.06 13.71 16.77
C ILE A 109 8.07 14.77 16.27
N TYR A 110 8.77 14.46 15.18
CA TYR A 110 9.71 15.39 14.56
C TYR A 110 9.03 16.69 14.14
N THR A 111 7.85 16.61 13.53
CA THR A 111 7.05 17.76 13.13
C THR A 111 6.68 18.65 14.32
N LEU A 112 6.25 18.05 15.43
CA LEU A 112 5.93 18.82 16.64
C LEU A 112 7.16 19.55 17.21
N ILE A 113 8.36 18.94 17.09
CA ILE A 113 9.61 19.58 17.51
C ILE A 113 9.91 20.79 16.62
N ILE A 114 9.92 20.64 15.29
CA ILE A 114 10.25 21.75 14.38
C ILE A 114 9.19 22.87 14.43
N TRP A 115 7.91 22.56 14.61
CA TRP A 115 6.87 23.56 14.79
C TRP A 115 6.97 24.28 16.14
N GLY A 116 7.42 23.57 17.20
CA GLY A 116 7.65 24.18 18.51
C GLY A 116 8.82 25.16 18.53
N ILE A 117 9.78 25.00 17.61
CA ILE A 117 10.95 25.91 17.47
C ILE A 117 10.67 27.01 16.45
N GLY A 118 9.85 26.74 15.42
CA GLY A 118 9.56 27.63 14.30
C GLY A 118 8.21 28.32 14.38
N SER A 119 7.84 29.05 13.30
CA SER A 119 6.60 29.82 13.20
C SER A 119 5.39 29.08 12.65
N ASN A 120 5.53 27.78 12.29
CA ASN A 120 4.48 27.02 11.60
C ASN A 120 3.50 26.31 12.55
N ALA A 121 3.53 26.60 13.84
CA ALA A 121 2.70 26.01 14.88
C ALA A 121 1.25 26.54 14.89
N GLU A 122 0.57 26.46 13.75
CA GLU A 122 -0.86 26.79 13.66
C GLU A 122 -1.72 25.62 14.09
N PHE A 123 -2.84 25.91 14.78
CA PHE A 123 -3.78 24.89 15.23
C PHE A 123 -4.35 24.03 14.09
N GLU A 124 -4.61 24.63 12.95
CA GLU A 124 -5.09 23.92 11.77
C GLU A 124 -4.06 22.93 11.20
N ASN A 125 -2.75 23.24 11.28
CA ASN A 125 -1.68 22.34 10.86
C ASN A 125 -1.66 21.11 11.79
N PHE A 126 -1.83 21.33 13.09
CA PHE A 126 -1.93 20.25 14.08
C PHE A 126 -3.15 19.35 13.83
N ILE A 127 -4.34 19.91 13.52
CA ILE A 127 -5.52 19.13 13.15
C ILE A 127 -5.23 18.27 11.91
N LYS A 128 -4.57 18.84 10.90
CA LYS A 128 -4.22 18.10 9.67
C LYS A 128 -3.25 16.96 9.96
N LEU A 129 -2.24 17.19 10.79
CA LEU A 129 -1.30 16.16 11.23
C LEU A 129 -2.03 14.99 11.94
N CYS A 130 -2.86 15.31 12.93
CA CYS A 130 -3.64 14.31 13.67
C CYS A 130 -4.61 13.54 12.77
N SER A 131 -5.30 14.22 11.86
CA SER A 131 -6.25 13.57 10.94
C SER A 131 -5.54 12.63 9.95
N THR A 132 -4.39 13.05 9.40
CA THR A 132 -3.62 12.21 8.48
C THR A 132 -3.09 10.96 9.18
N LEU A 133 -2.55 11.10 10.41
CA LEU A 133 -2.11 9.96 11.20
C LEU A 133 -3.29 9.02 11.54
N LEU A 134 -4.45 9.58 11.91
CA LEU A 134 -5.66 8.81 12.18
C LEU A 134 -6.11 8.01 10.95
N TYR A 135 -6.12 8.61 9.76
CA TYR A 135 -6.50 7.93 8.53
C TYR A 135 -5.58 6.76 8.20
N LEU A 136 -4.26 6.91 8.40
CA LEU A 136 -3.32 5.79 8.25
C LEU A 136 -3.57 4.69 9.29
N ILE A 137 -3.83 5.06 10.55
CA ILE A 137 -4.14 4.09 11.60
C ILE A 137 -5.41 3.32 11.26
N LEU A 138 -6.46 3.96 10.74
CA LEU A 138 -7.69 3.30 10.33
C LEU A 138 -7.46 2.36 9.14
N ALA A 139 -6.71 2.79 8.11
CA ALA A 139 -6.40 1.91 6.98
C ALA A 139 -5.60 0.67 7.42
N TYR A 140 -4.61 0.85 8.28
CA TYR A 140 -3.83 -0.26 8.83
C TYR A 140 -4.63 -1.12 9.83
N GLY A 141 -5.49 -0.51 10.64
CA GLY A 141 -6.42 -1.19 11.52
C GLY A 141 -7.36 -2.11 10.76
N TYR A 142 -7.92 -1.62 9.65
CA TYR A 142 -8.79 -2.41 8.78
C TYR A 142 -8.07 -3.63 8.18
N ALA A 143 -6.80 -3.49 7.78
CA ALA A 143 -5.97 -4.61 7.37
C ALA A 143 -5.78 -5.63 8.51
N CYS A 144 -5.51 -5.13 9.73
CA CYS A 144 -5.41 -5.98 10.93
C CYS A 144 -6.73 -6.69 11.22
N THR A 145 -7.87 -6.02 11.05
CA THR A 145 -9.20 -6.59 11.18
C THR A 145 -9.43 -7.73 10.22
N ALA A 146 -9.14 -7.53 8.92
CA ALA A 146 -9.25 -8.55 7.88
C ALA A 146 -8.40 -9.79 8.23
N PHE A 147 -7.15 -9.58 8.59
CA PHE A 147 -6.25 -10.67 8.98
C PHE A 147 -6.69 -11.33 10.30
N TYR A 148 -7.11 -10.57 11.30
CA TYR A 148 -7.56 -11.11 12.59
C TYR A 148 -8.77 -12.02 12.45
N LEU A 149 -9.74 -11.63 11.63
CA LEU A 149 -10.98 -12.36 11.44
C LEU A 149 -10.83 -13.57 10.51
N PHE A 150 -10.13 -13.40 9.40
CA PHE A 150 -10.16 -14.35 8.29
C PHE A 150 -8.79 -14.95 7.95
N LYS A 151 -7.70 -14.53 8.59
CA LYS A 151 -6.34 -15.02 8.32
C LYS A 151 -5.99 -14.90 6.83
N ALA A 152 -5.52 -16.00 6.22
CA ALA A 152 -5.16 -16.02 4.81
C ALA A 152 -6.35 -15.82 3.83
N GLU A 153 -7.59 -16.13 4.25
CA GLU A 153 -8.78 -15.86 3.42
C GLU A 153 -9.09 -14.36 3.32
N GLY A 154 -8.61 -13.54 4.27
CA GLY A 154 -8.88 -12.11 4.31
C GLY A 154 -8.43 -11.37 3.05
N ILE A 155 -7.33 -11.82 2.41
CA ILE A 155 -6.86 -11.22 1.17
C ILE A 155 -7.81 -11.50 0.01
N ASP A 156 -8.37 -12.71 -0.06
CA ASP A 156 -9.32 -13.09 -1.11
C ASP A 156 -10.63 -12.31 -0.96
N PHE A 157 -11.08 -12.04 0.28
CA PHE A 157 -12.26 -11.20 0.51
C PHE A 157 -12.02 -9.76 0.06
N ILE A 158 -10.87 -9.18 0.41
CA ILE A 158 -10.54 -7.81 -0.01
C ILE A 158 -10.33 -7.75 -1.54
N PHE A 159 -9.66 -8.74 -2.13
CA PHE A 159 -9.48 -8.82 -3.57
C PHE A 159 -10.81 -8.84 -4.33
N TRP A 160 -11.72 -9.76 -4.00
CA TRP A 160 -13.02 -9.84 -4.69
C TRP A 160 -13.91 -8.64 -4.41
N SER A 161 -13.87 -8.08 -3.21
CA SER A 161 -14.52 -6.81 -2.91
C SER A 161 -13.94 -5.67 -3.79
N GLY A 162 -12.62 -5.63 -3.96
CA GLY A 162 -11.94 -4.68 -4.85
C GLY A 162 -12.34 -4.87 -6.31
N VAL A 163 -12.45 -6.11 -6.79
CA VAL A 163 -12.94 -6.39 -8.16
C VAL A 163 -14.36 -5.86 -8.36
N ILE A 164 -15.26 -6.12 -7.41
CA ILE A 164 -16.65 -5.62 -7.47
C ILE A 164 -16.66 -4.09 -7.42
N SER A 165 -15.88 -3.49 -6.52
CA SER A 165 -15.75 -2.03 -6.40
C SER A 165 -15.21 -1.39 -7.68
N TYR A 166 -14.18 -1.99 -8.27
CA TYR A 166 -13.62 -1.54 -9.55
C TYR A 166 -14.67 -1.60 -10.66
N MET A 167 -15.33 -2.73 -10.82
CA MET A 167 -16.37 -2.89 -11.84
C MET A 167 -17.53 -1.91 -11.66
N SER A 168 -17.98 -1.71 -10.41
CA SER A 168 -19.06 -0.76 -10.12
C SER A 168 -18.65 0.70 -10.31
N GLY A 169 -17.43 1.06 -9.89
CA GLY A 169 -16.92 2.43 -9.97
C GLY A 169 -16.38 2.84 -11.36
N SER A 170 -16.14 1.87 -12.25
CA SER A 170 -15.64 2.11 -13.61
C SER A 170 -16.65 1.66 -14.67
N VAL A 171 -16.76 0.38 -14.96
CA VAL A 171 -17.55 -0.14 -16.09
C VAL A 171 -19.03 0.20 -15.93
N PHE A 172 -19.63 -0.11 -14.79
CA PHE A 172 -21.05 0.22 -14.57
C PHE A 172 -21.29 1.72 -14.51
N TYR A 173 -20.40 2.48 -13.87
CA TYR A 173 -20.48 3.94 -13.88
C TYR A 173 -20.41 4.51 -15.30
N LEU A 174 -19.52 4.00 -16.14
CA LEU A 174 -19.39 4.40 -17.54
C LEU A 174 -20.67 4.12 -18.32
N ILE A 175 -21.26 2.92 -18.15
CA ILE A 175 -22.51 2.54 -18.82
C ILE A 175 -23.68 3.40 -18.33
N VAL A 176 -23.78 3.67 -17.04
CA VAL A 176 -24.86 4.51 -16.48
C VAL A 176 -24.75 5.96 -16.93
N SER A 177 -23.52 6.51 -16.97
CA SER A 177 -23.30 7.93 -17.30
C SER A 177 -23.29 8.23 -18.79
N TYR A 178 -22.82 7.30 -19.63
CA TYR A 178 -22.57 7.54 -21.06
C TYR A 178 -23.20 6.48 -21.99
N GLY A 179 -23.96 5.53 -21.44
CA GLY A 179 -24.53 4.41 -22.18
C GLY A 179 -23.47 3.43 -22.73
N LEU A 180 -23.93 2.52 -23.60
CA LEU A 180 -23.01 1.57 -24.27
C LEU A 180 -22.02 2.28 -25.21
N ASN A 181 -22.38 3.43 -25.75
CA ASN A 181 -21.48 4.24 -26.57
C ASN A 181 -20.26 4.72 -25.79
N GLY A 182 -20.40 4.99 -24.49
CA GLY A 182 -19.26 5.30 -23.61
C GLY A 182 -18.25 4.16 -23.52
N LEU A 183 -18.72 2.92 -23.40
CA LEU A 183 -17.85 1.74 -23.37
C LEU A 183 -17.14 1.52 -24.71
N ILE A 184 -17.86 1.70 -25.84
CA ILE A 184 -17.28 1.63 -27.19
C ILE A 184 -16.20 2.71 -27.38
N SER A 185 -16.50 3.94 -26.95
CA SER A 185 -15.56 5.06 -27.00
C SER A 185 -14.32 4.81 -26.16
N TYR A 186 -14.47 4.21 -24.98
CA TYR A 186 -13.35 3.79 -24.16
C TYR A 186 -12.49 2.72 -24.85
N ILE A 187 -13.09 1.66 -25.39
CA ILE A 187 -12.37 0.61 -26.12
C ILE A 187 -11.63 1.21 -27.34
N LYS A 188 -12.27 2.13 -28.06
CA LYS A 188 -11.62 2.84 -29.18
C LYS A 188 -10.41 3.62 -28.71
N SER A 189 -10.51 4.35 -27.60
CA SER A 189 -9.39 5.12 -27.03
C SER A 189 -8.21 4.25 -26.59
N LEU A 190 -8.46 3.01 -26.15
CA LEU A 190 -7.41 2.03 -25.87
C LEU A 190 -6.58 1.68 -27.11
N ILE A 191 -7.23 1.66 -28.28
CA ILE A 191 -6.59 1.29 -29.56
C ILE A 191 -5.92 2.50 -30.19
N THR A 192 -6.56 3.66 -30.15
CA THR A 192 -6.08 4.89 -30.83
C THR A 192 -5.10 5.70 -29.98
N GLY A 193 -5.07 5.47 -28.66
CA GLY A 193 -4.28 6.30 -27.74
C GLY A 193 -4.88 7.69 -27.45
N GLU A 194 -6.06 8.01 -28.04
CA GLU A 194 -6.75 9.28 -27.81
C GLU A 194 -7.38 9.30 -26.42
N THR A 195 -7.17 10.37 -25.65
CA THR A 195 -7.84 10.57 -24.37
C THR A 195 -9.20 11.23 -24.55
N ASN A 196 -10.23 10.69 -23.91
CA ASN A 196 -11.60 11.23 -23.93
C ASN A 196 -12.23 11.16 -22.53
N THR A 197 -13.45 11.70 -22.40
CA THR A 197 -14.20 11.70 -21.12
C THR A 197 -14.45 10.31 -20.56
N ALA A 198 -14.55 9.28 -21.42
CA ALA A 198 -14.73 7.89 -20.99
C ALA A 198 -13.49 7.34 -20.27
N ASN A 199 -12.28 7.79 -20.63
CA ASN A 199 -11.05 7.39 -19.95
C ASN A 199 -11.06 7.84 -18.48
N PHE A 200 -11.47 9.09 -18.21
CA PHE A 200 -11.60 9.59 -16.84
C PHE A 200 -12.64 8.82 -16.02
N ALA A 201 -13.70 8.32 -16.63
CA ALA A 201 -14.70 7.51 -15.95
C ALA A 201 -14.14 6.14 -15.56
N MET A 202 -13.25 5.56 -16.39
CA MET A 202 -12.58 4.28 -16.12
C MET A 202 -11.41 4.39 -15.15
N GLU A 203 -10.91 5.60 -14.93
CA GLU A 203 -9.75 5.84 -14.06
C GLU A 203 -10.15 5.79 -12.57
N VAL A 204 -10.05 4.60 -11.98
CA VAL A 204 -10.22 4.38 -10.54
C VAL A 204 -8.83 4.26 -9.91
N HIS A 205 -8.18 5.42 -9.70
CA HIS A 205 -6.77 5.53 -9.34
C HIS A 205 -6.33 4.61 -8.20
N ASP A 206 -7.04 4.70 -7.06
CA ASP A 206 -6.65 4.02 -5.84
C ASP A 206 -6.68 2.50 -6.01
N LEU A 207 -7.75 1.98 -6.60
CA LEU A 207 -7.93 0.55 -6.78
C LEU A 207 -7.01 -0.04 -7.84
N THR A 208 -6.64 0.73 -8.88
CA THR A 208 -5.70 0.25 -9.90
C THR A 208 -4.37 -0.10 -9.24
N PHE A 209 -3.78 0.80 -8.44
CA PHE A 209 -2.56 0.54 -7.70
C PHE A 209 -2.70 -0.61 -6.70
N ALA A 210 -3.87 -0.77 -6.10
CA ALA A 210 -4.17 -1.90 -5.21
C ALA A 210 -4.10 -3.25 -5.94
N MET A 211 -4.52 -3.31 -7.22
CA MET A 211 -4.45 -4.54 -8.02
C MET A 211 -3.02 -5.00 -8.29
N GLY A 212 -2.05 -4.09 -8.40
CA GLY A 212 -0.63 -4.42 -8.51
C GLY A 212 -0.11 -5.20 -7.31
N PHE A 213 -0.52 -4.85 -6.08
CA PHE A 213 -0.17 -5.63 -4.88
C PHE A 213 -0.75 -7.04 -4.90
N PHE A 214 -2.01 -7.19 -5.32
CA PHE A 214 -2.63 -8.51 -5.43
C PHE A 214 -1.95 -9.35 -6.50
N PHE A 215 -1.62 -8.76 -7.64
CA PHE A 215 -0.88 -9.45 -8.70
C PHE A 215 0.47 -9.95 -8.18
N LEU A 216 1.28 -9.10 -7.53
CA LEU A 216 2.56 -9.48 -6.96
C LEU A 216 2.42 -10.58 -5.90
N TYR A 217 1.41 -10.48 -5.04
CA TYR A 217 1.14 -11.51 -4.04
C TYR A 217 0.79 -12.86 -4.67
N TYR A 218 -0.13 -12.89 -5.61
CA TYR A 218 -0.55 -14.12 -6.25
C TYR A 218 0.56 -14.75 -7.10
N VAL A 219 1.36 -13.97 -7.79
CA VAL A 219 2.43 -14.50 -8.63
C VAL A 219 3.60 -15.04 -7.80
N PHE A 220 4.01 -14.35 -6.73
CA PHE A 220 5.27 -14.67 -6.04
C PHE A 220 5.08 -15.37 -4.68
N PHE A 221 3.96 -15.19 -4.01
CA PHE A 221 3.82 -15.59 -2.61
C PHE A 221 2.69 -16.57 -2.33
N GLU A 222 1.63 -16.59 -3.12
CA GLU A 222 0.59 -17.61 -3.01
C GLU A 222 0.99 -18.88 -3.79
N ASN A 223 1.48 -19.90 -3.09
CA ASN A 223 1.93 -21.14 -3.72
C ASN A 223 0.76 -22.11 -3.97
N LYS A 224 -0.15 -21.78 -4.90
CA LYS A 224 -1.30 -22.62 -5.27
C LYS A 224 -1.44 -22.71 -6.79
N ASN A 225 -1.23 -23.90 -7.34
CA ASN A 225 -1.47 -24.14 -8.78
C ASN A 225 -2.90 -24.63 -9.03
N THR A 226 -3.90 -23.79 -8.70
CA THR A 226 -5.32 -24.10 -8.92
C THR A 226 -5.90 -23.19 -10.01
N LYS A 227 -7.00 -23.64 -10.65
CA LYS A 227 -7.74 -22.78 -11.60
C LYS A 227 -8.15 -21.44 -10.97
N LYS A 228 -8.62 -21.45 -9.72
CA LYS A 228 -9.02 -20.25 -8.97
C LYS A 228 -7.85 -19.27 -8.77
N HIS A 229 -6.65 -19.80 -8.50
CA HIS A 229 -5.45 -18.97 -8.35
C HIS A 229 -5.07 -18.29 -9.69
N LYS A 230 -5.09 -19.04 -10.81
CA LYS A 230 -4.82 -18.47 -12.14
C LYS A 230 -5.84 -17.40 -12.52
N ILE A 231 -7.12 -17.58 -12.17
CA ILE A 231 -8.17 -16.57 -12.40
C ILE A 231 -7.83 -15.27 -11.65
N LYS A 232 -7.40 -15.33 -10.38
CA LYS A 232 -7.04 -14.13 -9.60
C LYS A 232 -5.88 -13.35 -10.26
N ILE A 233 -4.85 -14.05 -10.75
CA ILE A 233 -3.74 -13.42 -11.48
C ILE A 233 -4.25 -12.73 -12.75
N ILE A 234 -5.04 -13.42 -13.55
CA ILE A 234 -5.57 -12.88 -14.81
C ILE A 234 -6.48 -11.68 -14.54
N VAL A 235 -7.38 -11.78 -13.57
CA VAL A 235 -8.31 -10.69 -13.21
C VAL A 235 -7.54 -9.47 -12.72
N SER A 236 -6.55 -9.63 -11.83
CA SER A 236 -5.74 -8.49 -11.38
C SER A 236 -5.01 -7.83 -12.54
N LEU A 237 -4.43 -8.61 -13.46
CA LEU A 237 -3.74 -8.08 -14.63
C LEU A 237 -4.69 -7.32 -15.58
N ILE A 238 -5.87 -7.87 -15.85
CA ILE A 238 -6.90 -7.18 -16.66
C ILE A 238 -7.26 -5.83 -16.04
N LEU A 239 -7.50 -5.78 -14.72
CA LEU A 239 -7.88 -4.54 -14.03
C LEU A 239 -6.75 -3.50 -14.02
N ILE A 240 -5.47 -3.94 -13.92
CA ILE A 240 -4.30 -3.07 -14.08
C ILE A 240 -4.29 -2.43 -15.47
N PHE A 241 -4.46 -3.23 -16.53
CA PHE A 241 -4.51 -2.70 -17.89
C PHE A 241 -5.71 -1.79 -18.14
N MET A 242 -6.89 -2.13 -17.60
CA MET A 242 -8.08 -1.29 -17.71
C MET A 242 -7.94 0.08 -17.04
N GLY A 243 -7.12 0.17 -15.98
CA GLY A 243 -6.87 1.44 -15.30
C GLY A 243 -6.03 2.44 -16.09
N LEU A 244 -5.35 2.02 -17.16
CA LEU A 244 -4.53 2.86 -18.05
C LEU A 244 -3.46 3.69 -17.34
N LYS A 245 -3.07 3.32 -16.12
CA LYS A 245 -2.02 4.00 -15.37
C LYS A 245 -0.66 3.56 -15.85
N ARG A 246 -0.03 4.35 -16.73
CA ARG A 246 1.33 4.08 -17.26
C ARG A 246 2.33 3.86 -16.14
N ILE A 247 2.24 4.65 -15.06
CA ILE A 247 3.14 4.52 -13.91
C ILE A 247 2.99 3.18 -13.18
N GLU A 248 1.78 2.62 -13.13
CA GLU A 248 1.56 1.32 -12.49
C GLU A 248 2.23 0.18 -13.28
N LEU A 249 2.09 0.20 -14.61
CA LEU A 249 2.76 -0.78 -15.47
C LEU A 249 4.29 -0.67 -15.34
N LEU A 250 4.81 0.56 -15.25
CA LEU A 250 6.24 0.79 -15.00
C LEU A 250 6.64 0.30 -13.60
N ALA A 251 5.85 0.59 -12.59
CA ALA A 251 6.11 0.16 -11.21
C ALA A 251 6.09 -1.36 -11.08
N LEU A 252 5.12 -2.01 -11.70
CA LEU A 252 4.98 -3.46 -11.68
C LEU A 252 6.15 -4.15 -12.40
N SER A 253 6.43 -3.74 -13.64
CA SER A 253 7.55 -4.31 -14.44
C SER A 253 8.90 -4.01 -13.80
N GLY A 254 9.11 -2.79 -13.31
CA GLY A 254 10.33 -2.38 -12.61
C GLY A 254 10.54 -3.17 -11.31
N ALA A 255 9.49 -3.33 -10.50
CA ALA A 255 9.57 -4.11 -9.26
C ALA A 255 9.91 -5.59 -9.54
N ILE A 256 9.28 -6.20 -10.54
CA ILE A 256 9.57 -7.57 -10.96
C ILE A 256 11.00 -7.72 -11.45
N LEU A 257 11.45 -6.81 -12.32
CA LEU A 257 12.81 -6.83 -12.85
C LEU A 257 13.86 -6.72 -11.73
N VAL A 258 13.71 -5.71 -10.87
CA VAL A 258 14.62 -5.50 -9.74
C VAL A 258 14.62 -6.70 -8.80
N TYR A 259 13.45 -7.28 -8.52
CA TYR A 259 13.34 -8.47 -7.68
C TYR A 259 14.13 -9.65 -8.26
N TYR A 260 14.00 -9.94 -9.56
CA TYR A 260 14.76 -11.01 -10.19
C TYR A 260 16.27 -10.74 -10.22
N VAL A 261 16.68 -9.49 -10.47
CA VAL A 261 18.10 -9.09 -10.41
C VAL A 261 18.66 -9.32 -9.01
N LEU A 262 17.92 -8.90 -7.97
CA LEU A 262 18.32 -9.07 -6.58
C LEU A 262 18.40 -10.54 -6.15
N LEU A 263 17.51 -11.40 -6.67
CA LEU A 263 17.57 -12.85 -6.41
C LEU A 263 18.87 -13.46 -6.95
N LYS A 264 19.41 -12.96 -8.06
CA LYS A 264 20.68 -13.42 -8.63
C LYS A 264 21.88 -12.88 -7.85
N TRP A 265 21.83 -11.65 -7.36
CA TRP A 265 22.99 -10.96 -6.78
C TRP A 265 23.35 -11.37 -5.36
N GLY A 266 22.47 -11.99 -4.62
CA GLY A 266 22.84 -12.36 -3.26
C GLY A 266 21.83 -13.24 -2.55
N LYS A 267 22.32 -14.24 -1.84
CA LYS A 267 21.49 -15.14 -1.01
C LYS A 267 21.00 -14.46 0.27
N LYS A 268 21.69 -13.41 0.76
CA LYS A 268 21.38 -12.76 2.05
C LYS A 268 20.46 -11.55 1.84
N ILE A 269 19.32 -11.55 2.49
CA ILE A 269 18.35 -10.44 2.45
C ILE A 269 18.96 -9.10 2.87
N GLN A 270 19.97 -9.11 3.77
CA GLN A 270 20.65 -7.91 4.23
C GLN A 270 21.36 -7.16 3.09
N ILE A 271 22.02 -7.90 2.20
CA ILE A 271 22.71 -7.31 1.03
C ILE A 271 21.69 -6.74 0.06
N ARG A 272 20.64 -7.49 -0.23
CA ARG A 272 19.55 -7.01 -1.12
C ARG A 272 18.88 -5.75 -0.58
N ALA A 273 18.55 -5.74 0.72
CA ALA A 273 17.96 -4.61 1.40
C ALA A 273 18.89 -3.38 1.40
N LEU A 274 20.19 -3.57 1.64
CA LEU A 274 21.18 -2.48 1.59
C LEU A 274 21.30 -1.87 0.20
N VAL A 275 21.42 -2.71 -0.83
CA VAL A 275 21.47 -2.25 -2.23
C VAL A 275 20.22 -1.46 -2.59
N CYS A 276 19.03 -1.97 -2.26
CA CYS A 276 17.77 -1.25 -2.49
C CYS A 276 17.72 0.09 -1.75
N THR A 277 18.20 0.13 -0.49
CA THR A 277 18.25 1.37 0.28
C THR A 277 19.10 2.42 -0.40
N ILE A 278 20.33 2.05 -0.80
CA ILE A 278 21.27 2.97 -1.45
C ILE A 278 20.67 3.43 -2.79
N CYS A 279 20.21 2.52 -3.64
CA CYS A 279 19.65 2.85 -4.94
C CYS A 279 18.40 3.75 -4.80
N ALA A 280 17.45 3.40 -3.92
CA ALA A 280 16.24 4.19 -3.72
C ALA A 280 16.55 5.59 -3.18
N THR A 281 17.47 5.71 -2.22
CA THR A 281 17.90 7.01 -1.70
C THR A 281 18.57 7.87 -2.77
N VAL A 282 19.51 7.29 -3.52
CA VAL A 282 20.20 8.01 -4.61
C VAL A 282 19.22 8.43 -5.71
N ILE A 283 18.34 7.53 -6.16
CA ILE A 283 17.33 7.84 -7.18
C ILE A 283 16.42 8.98 -6.69
N SER A 284 15.98 8.95 -5.43
CA SER A 284 15.14 10.01 -4.86
C SER A 284 15.87 11.36 -4.83
N LEU A 285 17.11 11.40 -4.34
CA LEU A 285 17.87 12.65 -4.26
C LEU A 285 18.22 13.20 -5.65
N VAL A 286 18.54 12.31 -6.61
CA VAL A 286 18.75 12.71 -8.01
C VAL A 286 17.46 13.24 -8.63
N PHE A 287 16.32 12.61 -8.38
CA PHE A 287 15.01 13.09 -8.84
C PHE A 287 14.69 14.49 -8.30
N ILE A 288 14.89 14.71 -7.00
CA ILE A 288 14.68 16.02 -6.36
C ILE A 288 15.68 17.07 -6.94
N TYR A 289 16.95 16.70 -7.14
CA TYR A 289 17.96 17.57 -7.75
C TYR A 289 17.60 17.98 -9.19
N ILE A 290 17.12 17.05 -10.00
CA ILE A 290 16.72 17.31 -11.40
C ILE A 290 15.51 18.27 -11.45
N ILE A 291 14.60 18.18 -10.45
CA ILE A 291 13.48 19.13 -10.32
C ILE A 291 14.00 20.51 -9.90
N ASP A 292 14.81 20.57 -8.87
CA ASP A 292 15.32 21.82 -8.28
C ASP A 292 16.12 22.65 -9.28
N THR A 293 16.99 21.99 -10.06
CA THR A 293 17.84 22.65 -11.08
C THR A 293 17.11 22.97 -12.38
N GLY A 294 15.83 22.57 -12.53
CA GLY A 294 15.07 22.74 -13.76
C GLY A 294 15.49 21.83 -14.93
N ILE A 295 16.45 20.91 -14.69
CA ILE A 295 16.90 19.92 -15.72
C ILE A 295 15.73 19.09 -16.24
N LEU A 296 14.74 18.77 -15.38
CA LEU A 296 13.54 18.04 -15.79
C LEU A 296 12.78 18.80 -16.88
N ALA A 297 12.61 20.10 -16.72
CA ALA A 297 11.96 20.96 -17.72
C ALA A 297 12.71 20.97 -19.05
N LEU A 298 14.03 21.09 -18.98
CA LEU A 298 14.90 21.05 -20.16
C LEU A 298 14.80 19.69 -20.90
N LEU A 299 14.86 18.59 -20.16
CA LEU A 299 14.72 17.25 -20.74
C LEU A 299 13.37 17.03 -21.41
N MET A 300 12.28 17.45 -20.77
CA MET A 300 10.93 17.34 -21.35
C MET A 300 10.77 18.18 -22.60
N SER A 301 11.27 19.42 -22.60
CA SER A 301 11.22 20.28 -23.79
C SER A 301 12.00 19.72 -24.95
N ASN A 302 13.21 19.16 -24.69
CA ASN A 302 14.06 18.53 -25.72
C ASN A 302 13.42 17.25 -26.32
N LEU A 303 12.60 16.55 -25.54
CA LEU A 303 11.85 15.38 -25.99
C LEU A 303 10.52 15.75 -26.68
N GLY A 304 10.21 17.04 -26.80
CA GLY A 304 8.94 17.50 -27.36
C GLY A 304 7.73 17.12 -26.52
N ILE A 305 7.93 16.77 -25.23
CA ILE A 305 6.86 16.43 -24.32
C ILE A 305 6.28 17.75 -23.78
N THR A 306 5.12 18.13 -24.27
CA THR A 306 4.34 19.21 -23.67
C THR A 306 3.83 18.80 -22.32
N ASP A 307 3.73 19.75 -21.38
CA ASP A 307 3.34 19.52 -19.98
C ASP A 307 2.04 18.71 -19.88
N ASP A 308 2.18 17.43 -19.58
CA ASP A 308 1.05 16.50 -19.44
C ASP A 308 0.38 16.75 -18.08
N GLY A 309 -0.60 17.69 -18.07
CA GLY A 309 -1.41 18.02 -16.90
C GLY A 309 -0.78 18.94 -15.88
N ALA A 310 0.14 19.83 -16.29
CA ALA A 310 0.79 20.85 -15.46
C ALA A 310 1.69 20.32 -14.33
N ARG A 311 2.03 19.00 -14.31
CA ARG A 311 2.87 18.39 -13.26
C ARG A 311 4.24 19.03 -13.15
N LEU A 312 4.86 19.32 -14.30
CA LEU A 312 6.15 19.98 -14.34
C LEU A 312 6.10 21.37 -13.68
N SER A 313 5.07 22.17 -13.99
CA SER A 313 4.86 23.48 -13.39
C SER A 313 4.68 23.37 -11.87
N PHE A 314 4.00 22.31 -11.39
CA PHE A 314 3.83 22.07 -9.96
C PHE A 314 5.15 21.69 -9.27
N TYR A 315 5.96 20.87 -9.90
CA TYR A 315 7.30 20.53 -9.39
C TYR A 315 8.20 21.74 -9.29
N LEU A 316 8.28 22.55 -10.36
CA LEU A 316 9.05 23.80 -10.39
C LEU A 316 8.52 24.83 -9.39
N TYR A 317 7.21 24.88 -9.16
CA TYR A 317 6.65 25.74 -8.12
C TYR A 317 7.05 25.27 -6.71
N SER A 318 7.09 23.96 -6.49
CA SER A 318 7.44 23.36 -5.20
C SER A 318 8.91 23.57 -4.82
N SER A 319 9.82 23.79 -5.78
CA SER A 319 11.25 24.06 -5.50
C SER A 319 11.49 25.30 -4.65
N LYS A 320 10.50 26.20 -4.56
CA LYS A 320 10.55 27.38 -3.69
C LYS A 320 10.43 27.07 -2.19
N PHE A 321 10.06 25.85 -1.83
CA PHE A 321 9.73 25.45 -0.45
C PHE A 321 10.76 24.52 0.18
N TYR A 322 11.85 24.22 -0.52
CA TYR A 322 12.91 23.38 0.02
C TYR A 322 14.27 23.79 -0.48
N GLU A 323 15.29 23.34 0.19
CA GLU A 323 16.69 23.46 -0.20
C GLU A 323 17.32 22.08 -0.27
N LEU A 324 18.25 21.89 -1.20
CA LEU A 324 19.04 20.66 -1.29
C LEU A 324 20.19 20.72 -0.31
N GLY A 325 20.23 19.80 0.64
CA GLY A 325 21.34 19.72 1.59
C GLY A 325 20.97 19.02 2.89
N LEU A 326 21.99 18.58 3.61
CA LEU A 326 21.83 17.92 4.90
C LEU A 326 21.28 18.83 5.99
N GLY A 327 21.44 20.15 5.83
CA GLY A 327 20.92 21.16 6.77
C GLY A 327 19.43 21.46 6.61
N TYR A 328 18.80 20.99 5.52
CA TYR A 328 17.37 21.20 5.33
C TYR A 328 16.54 20.35 6.29
N VAL A 329 15.80 21.02 7.18
CA VAL A 329 15.02 20.39 8.26
C VAL A 329 13.56 20.08 7.89
N GLY A 330 13.06 20.63 6.79
CA GLY A 330 11.67 20.46 6.36
C GLY A 330 10.69 21.47 6.98
N THR A 331 9.45 21.44 6.47
CA THR A 331 8.36 22.33 6.88
C THR A 331 7.46 21.72 7.96
N GLY A 332 7.60 20.45 8.23
CA GLY A 332 6.73 19.63 9.07
C GLY A 332 5.79 18.77 8.24
N TRP A 333 5.65 17.50 8.64
CA TRP A 333 4.79 16.53 7.93
C TRP A 333 3.35 17.05 7.87
N THR A 334 2.77 16.96 6.68
CA THR A 334 1.45 17.45 6.29
C THR A 334 1.30 18.97 6.08
N TRP A 335 2.32 19.78 6.40
CA TRP A 335 2.24 21.23 6.22
C TRP A 335 2.15 21.61 4.73
N PHE A 336 3.09 21.11 3.92
CA PHE A 336 3.14 21.42 2.50
C PHE A 336 1.92 20.85 1.76
N SER A 337 1.51 19.63 2.10
CA SER A 337 0.30 18.98 1.55
C SER A 337 -0.95 19.83 1.83
N LYS A 338 -1.09 20.38 3.04
CA LYS A 338 -2.20 21.29 3.40
C LYS A 338 -2.11 22.59 2.60
N TYR A 339 -0.93 23.21 2.56
CA TYR A 339 -0.70 24.46 1.83
C TYR A 339 -1.08 24.31 0.35
N PHE A 340 -0.62 23.25 -0.30
CA PHE A 340 -0.90 22.96 -1.70
C PHE A 340 -2.39 22.70 -1.96
N PHE A 341 -3.06 21.97 -1.07
CA PHE A 341 -4.50 21.75 -1.13
C PHE A 341 -5.30 23.07 -0.95
N ASN A 342 -4.86 23.97 -0.09
CA ASN A 342 -5.49 25.28 0.10
C ASN A 342 -5.35 26.15 -1.17
N LEU A 343 -4.21 26.10 -1.86
CA LEU A 343 -4.06 26.75 -3.17
C LEU A 343 -5.06 26.19 -4.20
N TYR A 344 -5.25 24.89 -4.22
CA TYR A 344 -6.27 24.27 -5.07
C TYR A 344 -7.68 24.77 -4.73
N LEU A 345 -8.04 24.85 -3.46
CA LEU A 345 -9.35 25.33 -3.01
C LEU A 345 -9.56 26.80 -3.32
N SER A 346 -8.51 27.61 -3.23
CA SER A 346 -8.56 29.05 -3.59
C SER A 346 -8.62 29.31 -5.09
N HIS A 347 -8.68 28.25 -5.92
CA HIS A 347 -8.66 28.34 -7.39
C HIS A 347 -7.39 29.03 -7.92
N PHE A 348 -6.28 28.93 -7.20
CA PHE A 348 -5.00 29.47 -7.64
C PHE A 348 -4.62 28.93 -9.02
N ARG A 349 -4.12 29.82 -9.89
CA ARG A 349 -3.71 29.49 -11.25
C ARG A 349 -2.20 29.65 -11.38
N LEU A 350 -1.54 28.59 -11.80
CA LEU A 350 -0.12 28.61 -12.13
C LEU A 350 0.02 28.50 -13.65
N ASN A 351 0.71 29.44 -14.28
CA ASN A 351 0.87 29.52 -15.76
C ASN A 351 -0.45 29.42 -16.55
N GLY A 352 -1.54 30.00 -16.01
CA GLY A 352 -2.86 29.95 -16.63
C GLY A 352 -3.68 28.68 -16.35
N GLY A 353 -3.05 27.62 -15.82
CA GLY A 353 -3.70 26.38 -15.41
C GLY A 353 -4.10 26.35 -13.93
N ARG A 354 -5.15 25.60 -13.58
CA ARG A 354 -5.55 25.39 -12.18
C ARG A 354 -4.58 24.41 -11.51
N ILE A 355 -4.15 24.73 -10.26
CA ILE A 355 -3.29 23.84 -9.48
C ILE A 355 -4.05 22.55 -9.12
N ALA A 356 -3.36 21.41 -9.08
CA ALA A 356 -3.95 20.15 -8.61
C ALA A 356 -4.09 20.13 -7.08
N ALA A 357 -4.95 19.24 -6.57
CA ALA A 357 -5.16 19.09 -5.12
C ALA A 357 -3.94 18.52 -4.36
N SER A 358 -2.97 17.97 -5.09
CA SER A 358 -1.76 17.36 -4.54
C SER A 358 -0.62 17.41 -5.56
N LEU A 359 0.62 17.28 -5.07
CA LEU A 359 1.82 17.43 -5.89
C LEU A 359 2.06 16.27 -6.88
N HIS A 360 1.40 15.15 -6.74
CA HIS A 360 1.63 13.92 -7.52
C HIS A 360 3.07 13.37 -7.44
N SER A 361 3.70 13.51 -6.27
CA SER A 361 4.95 12.82 -5.90
C SER A 361 5.06 12.77 -4.39
N ASP A 362 4.92 11.57 -3.82
CA ASP A 362 5.12 11.37 -2.38
C ASP A 362 6.59 11.59 -1.98
N ILE A 363 7.54 11.21 -2.84
CA ILE A 363 8.98 11.39 -2.59
C ILE A 363 9.31 12.86 -2.39
N LEU A 364 8.87 13.72 -3.31
CA LEU A 364 9.12 15.16 -3.24
C LEU A 364 8.36 15.77 -2.05
N THR A 365 7.10 15.40 -1.87
CA THR A 365 6.28 15.89 -0.75
C THR A 365 6.92 15.56 0.60
N ILE A 366 7.32 14.30 0.83
CA ILE A 366 7.95 13.90 2.08
C ILE A 366 9.29 14.61 2.28
N TYR A 367 10.12 14.75 1.24
CA TYR A 367 11.37 15.49 1.36
C TYR A 367 11.13 16.95 1.81
N ILE A 368 10.17 17.65 1.19
CA ILE A 368 9.78 19.01 1.57
C ILE A 368 9.32 19.06 3.03
N GLU A 369 8.54 18.09 3.45
CA GLU A 369 7.89 18.12 4.76
C GLU A 369 8.81 17.69 5.91
N VAL A 370 9.64 16.66 5.73
CA VAL A 370 10.46 16.11 6.83
C VAL A 370 11.95 16.43 6.74
N GLY A 371 12.40 17.06 5.66
CA GLY A 371 13.80 17.42 5.46
C GLY A 371 14.71 16.24 5.10
N CYS A 372 15.97 16.56 4.79
CA CYS A 372 16.90 15.61 4.19
C CYS A 372 17.23 14.43 5.11
N ILE A 373 17.59 14.67 6.37
CA ILE A 373 18.05 13.62 7.30
C ILE A 373 16.91 12.64 7.61
N VAL A 374 15.72 13.15 7.96
CA VAL A 374 14.58 12.30 8.31
C VAL A 374 14.07 11.54 7.09
N PHE A 375 14.15 12.14 5.90
CA PHE A 375 13.88 11.47 4.62
C PHE A 375 14.82 10.26 4.39
N ILE A 376 16.13 10.41 4.59
CA ILE A 376 17.12 9.31 4.47
C ILE A 376 16.83 8.21 5.51
N ILE A 377 16.50 8.59 6.74
CA ILE A 377 16.11 7.63 7.81
C ILE A 377 14.85 6.86 7.39
N TRP A 378 13.87 7.52 6.78
CA TRP A 378 12.67 6.87 6.27
C TRP A 378 12.97 5.85 5.16
N MET A 379 13.82 6.20 4.18
CA MET A 379 14.28 5.27 3.14
C MET A 379 14.99 4.06 3.74
N PHE A 380 15.90 4.29 4.70
CA PHE A 380 16.59 3.24 5.43
C PHE A 380 15.61 2.34 6.20
N TRP A 381 14.58 2.93 6.81
CA TRP A 381 13.56 2.15 7.51
C TRP A 381 12.75 1.26 6.57
N LEU A 382 12.28 1.79 5.45
CA LEU A 382 11.45 1.06 4.50
C LEU A 382 12.20 -0.10 3.85
N PHE A 383 13.40 0.15 3.35
CA PHE A 383 14.14 -0.82 2.54
C PHE A 383 15.07 -1.72 3.34
N PHE A 384 15.55 -1.30 4.51
CA PHE A 384 16.51 -2.06 5.30
C PHE A 384 15.91 -2.59 6.61
N VAL A 385 15.42 -1.71 7.48
CA VAL A 385 15.01 -2.10 8.84
C VAL A 385 13.77 -3.01 8.80
N LYS A 386 12.72 -2.62 8.09
CA LYS A 386 11.46 -3.35 8.02
C LYS A 386 11.63 -4.75 7.42
N PRO A 387 12.22 -4.95 6.21
CA PRO A 387 12.43 -6.28 5.64
C PRO A 387 13.30 -7.18 6.52
N ILE A 388 14.40 -6.66 7.08
CA ILE A 388 15.30 -7.46 7.91
C ILE A 388 14.65 -7.90 9.22
N ARG A 389 13.93 -6.98 9.89
CA ARG A 389 13.25 -7.32 11.15
C ARG A 389 12.15 -8.36 10.92
N LEU A 390 11.40 -8.25 9.82
CA LEU A 390 10.37 -9.22 9.47
C LEU A 390 10.98 -10.56 9.04
N THR A 391 12.09 -10.56 8.30
CA THR A 391 12.85 -11.79 8.00
C THR A 391 13.28 -12.52 9.26
N LYS A 392 13.86 -11.80 10.22
CA LYS A 392 14.32 -12.40 11.49
C LYS A 392 13.17 -13.02 12.30
N LYS A 393 11.96 -12.45 12.21
CA LYS A 393 10.80 -12.90 13.00
C LYS A 393 9.97 -13.96 12.29
N PHE A 394 9.81 -13.86 10.97
CA PHE A 394 8.85 -14.66 10.22
C PHE A 394 9.47 -15.45 9.06
N GLY A 395 10.72 -15.19 8.71
CA GLY A 395 11.46 -15.91 7.71
C GLY A 395 11.72 -15.14 6.42
N LEU A 396 12.55 -15.73 5.57
CA LEU A 396 13.08 -15.09 4.36
C LEU A 396 11.96 -14.67 3.39
N LYS A 397 10.97 -15.54 3.18
CA LYS A 397 9.83 -15.29 2.28
C LYS A 397 9.05 -14.02 2.65
N THR A 398 8.86 -13.77 3.97
CA THR A 398 8.23 -12.54 4.45
C THR A 398 9.08 -11.30 4.16
N GLY A 399 10.39 -11.37 4.37
CA GLY A 399 11.29 -10.25 4.07
C GLY A 399 11.36 -9.92 2.59
N GLU A 400 11.42 -10.95 1.73
CA GLU A 400 11.37 -10.79 0.27
C GLU A 400 10.04 -10.18 -0.20
N CYS A 401 8.94 -10.61 0.39
CA CYS A 401 7.62 -10.02 0.14
C CYS A 401 7.60 -8.52 0.44
N VAL A 402 8.03 -8.15 1.65
CA VAL A 402 8.08 -6.73 2.04
C VAL A 402 8.99 -5.93 1.11
N LEU A 403 10.16 -6.47 0.76
CA LEU A 403 11.10 -5.77 -0.12
C LEU A 403 10.50 -5.55 -1.52
N LEU A 404 9.89 -6.58 -2.13
CA LEU A 404 9.22 -6.47 -3.43
C LEU A 404 8.09 -5.43 -3.41
N LEU A 405 7.21 -5.48 -2.40
CA LEU A 405 6.13 -4.52 -2.28
C LEU A 405 6.62 -3.10 -2.01
N THR A 406 7.73 -2.95 -1.28
CA THR A 406 8.35 -1.64 -1.03
C THR A 406 8.97 -1.07 -2.32
N ILE A 407 9.59 -1.89 -3.16
CA ILE A 407 10.11 -1.46 -4.47
C ILE A 407 8.95 -0.99 -5.37
N TYR A 408 7.86 -1.74 -5.42
CA TYR A 408 6.66 -1.36 -6.16
C TYR A 408 6.10 -0.02 -5.69
N MET A 409 5.89 0.14 -4.37
CA MET A 409 5.42 1.41 -3.78
C MET A 409 6.37 2.56 -4.04
N PHE A 410 7.68 2.34 -3.95
CA PHE A 410 8.68 3.37 -4.19
C PHE A 410 8.57 3.96 -5.60
N ILE A 411 8.40 3.11 -6.61
CA ILE A 411 8.24 3.60 -7.98
C ILE A 411 6.95 4.41 -8.13
N LEU A 412 5.87 4.00 -7.47
CA LEU A 412 4.64 4.80 -7.43
C LEU A 412 4.85 6.14 -6.71
N TYR A 413 5.57 6.17 -5.59
CA TYR A 413 5.86 7.38 -4.82
C TYR A 413 6.65 8.46 -5.59
N LEU A 414 7.38 8.08 -6.65
CA LEU A 414 8.09 9.05 -7.47
C LEU A 414 7.13 9.97 -8.24
N THR A 415 5.97 9.47 -8.66
CA THR A 415 5.09 10.20 -9.59
C THR A 415 3.61 10.18 -9.24
N ASP A 416 3.24 9.69 -8.05
CA ASP A 416 1.85 9.68 -7.57
C ASP A 416 1.77 9.82 -6.04
N ASN A 417 0.54 9.95 -5.48
CA ASN A 417 0.26 10.21 -4.06
C ASN A 417 -0.26 8.97 -3.33
N THR A 418 0.30 7.81 -3.60
CA THR A 418 -0.19 6.53 -3.08
C THR A 418 -0.01 6.37 -1.57
N LEU A 419 0.81 7.21 -0.95
CA LEU A 419 0.98 7.25 0.50
C LEU A 419 -0.31 7.63 1.24
N THR A 420 -1.17 8.42 0.61
CA THR A 420 -2.43 8.89 1.18
C THR A 420 -3.64 8.02 0.79
N TYR A 421 -3.46 7.03 -0.07
CA TYR A 421 -4.54 6.16 -0.51
C TYR A 421 -4.79 5.02 0.48
N PRO A 422 -5.96 4.96 1.14
CA PRO A 422 -6.22 4.00 2.21
C PRO A 422 -6.16 2.54 1.72
N ASP A 423 -6.63 2.27 0.51
CA ASP A 423 -6.64 0.94 -0.11
C ASP A 423 -5.22 0.42 -0.37
N THR A 424 -4.33 1.22 -0.93
CA THR A 424 -2.93 0.83 -1.14
C THR A 424 -2.22 0.59 0.18
N GLN A 425 -2.41 1.47 1.18
CA GLN A 425 -1.81 1.33 2.49
C GLN A 425 -2.33 0.11 3.26
N MET A 426 -3.62 -0.15 3.19
CA MET A 426 -4.26 -1.32 3.78
C MET A 426 -3.65 -2.62 3.22
N ILE A 427 -3.51 -2.75 1.90
CA ILE A 427 -3.02 -3.95 1.26
C ILE A 427 -1.51 -4.11 1.46
N PHE A 428 -0.77 -3.00 1.45
CA PHE A 428 0.67 -2.96 1.76
C PHE A 428 1.01 -3.52 3.15
N LEU A 429 0.09 -3.41 4.13
CA LEU A 429 0.22 -4.05 5.43
C LEU A 429 -0.32 -5.48 5.45
N LEU A 430 -1.46 -5.74 4.79
CA LEU A 430 -2.15 -7.02 4.85
C LEU A 430 -1.33 -8.16 4.23
N VAL A 431 -0.74 -7.92 3.05
CA VAL A 431 0.01 -8.96 2.33
C VAL A 431 1.17 -9.53 3.15
N PRO A 432 2.07 -8.73 3.76
CA PRO A 432 3.12 -9.26 4.63
C PRO A 432 2.61 -10.02 5.84
N MET A 433 1.47 -9.61 6.44
CA MET A 433 0.87 -10.36 7.55
C MET A 433 0.43 -11.76 7.11
N ILE A 434 -0.16 -11.86 5.93
CA ILE A 434 -0.61 -13.14 5.38
C ILE A 434 0.57 -14.03 5.02
N VAL A 435 1.60 -13.50 4.37
CA VAL A 435 2.82 -14.25 4.04
C VAL A 435 3.50 -14.74 5.33
N SER A 436 3.60 -13.88 6.35
CA SER A 436 4.14 -14.26 7.68
C SER A 436 3.35 -15.40 8.32
N TRP A 437 2.03 -15.39 8.17
CA TRP A 437 1.16 -16.43 8.70
C TRP A 437 1.31 -17.75 7.96
N VAL A 438 1.28 -17.73 6.64
CA VAL A 438 1.34 -18.92 5.78
C VAL A 438 2.69 -19.61 5.88
N ASP A 439 3.80 -18.85 5.84
CA ASP A 439 5.17 -19.38 5.95
C ASP A 439 5.38 -20.13 7.27
N ASN A 440 4.86 -19.60 8.38
CA ASN A 440 4.95 -20.29 9.66
C ASN A 440 4.12 -21.58 9.72
N GLN A 441 2.94 -21.59 9.10
CA GLN A 441 2.13 -22.82 9.04
C GLN A 441 2.83 -23.94 8.24
N GLN A 442 3.54 -23.59 7.19
CA GLN A 442 4.35 -24.52 6.41
C GLN A 442 5.48 -25.12 7.24
N ARG A 443 6.25 -24.29 7.96
CA ARG A 443 7.36 -24.74 8.84
C ARG A 443 6.90 -25.64 10.00
N ILE A 444 5.68 -25.45 10.50
CA ILE A 444 5.13 -26.34 11.55
C ILE A 444 4.69 -27.69 10.95
N SER A 445 4.38 -27.71 9.65
CA SER A 445 3.93 -28.94 8.95
C SER A 445 5.07 -29.77 8.37
N GLU A 446 6.24 -29.21 8.17
CA GLU A 446 7.51 -29.89 7.84
C GLU A 446 8.19 -30.43 9.11
#